data_faa2d2d19cb4eb894c477a67591ef048
#
_entry.id   faa2d2d19cb4eb894c477a67591ef048
#
_cell.length_a   1.000
_cell.length_b   1.000
_cell.length_c   1.000
_cell.angle_alpha   90.00
_cell.angle_beta   90.00
_cell.angle_gamma   90.00
#
_symmetry.space_group_name_H-M   'P 1'
#
loop_
_entity.id
_entity.type
_entity.pdbx_description
1 polymer ?
#
loop_
_entity_poly.entity_id
_entity_poly.type
_entity_poly.pdbx_seq_one_letter_code
_entity_poly.pdbx_strand_id
1 'polypeptide(L)'
;MTQDSDQVVATHQGRVRGRAEGGAAAYRGIPYAASPVGALRFAPPQPHPPWEGIRDARHAGPSAPQAPSRLEAVMGRRTPDWNEDGCLTLNVWAPLHAREDGAARPVLLWFHGGGFSSGSAGWDWYDGARLAARGDLVVVTANYRLGPFGYLHLPEIGADNLGVQDQAAALHWVRDHIAAFGGDPDAVTVGGQSAGAYAALALATDTRTTGLVHRLLLQSGPWGLPPQDPALATEHAQAYLRLLDVTGQADPGKALRALPASQLLAAYGTLARQLAQAGSVAPAMYPVLGGAGIPRAWRDALTSGALDGKDLLIGTTRDEVTAFMGLDPAVQSLSRAGALALLAGQAPGEGEAERRYERYARQLPHATPGRIALAATTDAEFRAGALEIADHHATAGSPTYVYQFDYAAPGDDNPLGACHCSELPFLFGTFDNFPDSPMLGRPDAAARALGDRFAGAVAAFVTTGSAHGIPAYAPDTPARIRHFAPEAAENESAPS
;
A
#
# COMPACT_ATOMS: atom_id res chain seq x y z
N MET A 1 -26.03 7.40 22.35
CA MET A 1 -25.24 6.45 23.16
C MET A 1 -25.48 5.07 22.56
N THR A 2 -24.70 4.69 21.56
CA THR A 2 -24.70 3.32 21.01
C THR A 2 -23.98 2.45 22.03
N GLN A 3 -24.66 1.44 22.57
CA GLN A 3 -24.11 0.45 23.48
C GLN A 3 -22.88 -0.20 22.79
N ASP A 4 -21.75 -0.15 23.47
CA ASP A 4 -20.51 -0.89 23.14
C ASP A 4 -20.79 -2.38 23.38
N SER A 5 -21.56 -3.01 22.45
CA SER A 5 -21.96 -4.39 22.58
C SER A 5 -20.84 -5.28 22.09
N ASP A 6 -20.39 -6.20 22.96
CA ASP A 6 -19.42 -7.23 22.62
C ASP A 6 -19.92 -8.06 21.42
N GLN A 7 -19.10 -8.18 20.42
CA GLN A 7 -19.31 -9.01 19.22
C GLN A 7 -18.40 -10.25 19.30
N VAL A 8 -18.97 -11.44 19.41
CA VAL A 8 -18.18 -12.68 19.47
C VAL A 8 -18.36 -13.50 18.20
N VAL A 9 -17.25 -13.87 17.57
CA VAL A 9 -17.20 -14.72 16.38
C VAL A 9 -16.39 -15.99 16.68
N ALA A 10 -16.85 -17.12 16.20
CA ALA A 10 -16.12 -18.39 16.23
C ALA A 10 -15.47 -18.64 14.86
N THR A 11 -14.15 -18.84 14.86
CA THR A 11 -13.37 -19.26 13.71
C THR A 11 -12.84 -20.68 13.93
N HIS A 12 -12.26 -21.30 12.93
CA HIS A 12 -11.59 -22.61 13.09
C HIS A 12 -10.39 -22.56 14.02
N GLN A 13 -9.78 -21.36 14.23
CA GLN A 13 -8.66 -21.19 15.13
C GLN A 13 -9.07 -20.93 16.58
N GLY A 14 -10.30 -20.44 16.81
CA GLY A 14 -10.82 -20.09 18.13
C GLY A 14 -11.83 -18.96 18.08
N ARG A 15 -12.32 -18.53 19.24
CA ARG A 15 -13.28 -17.43 19.33
C ARG A 15 -12.56 -16.09 19.51
N VAL A 16 -13.09 -15.04 18.88
CA VAL A 16 -12.62 -13.66 19.01
C VAL A 16 -13.75 -12.75 19.48
N ARG A 17 -13.41 -11.76 20.32
CA ARG A 17 -14.34 -10.74 20.78
C ARG A 17 -13.93 -9.40 20.21
N GLY A 18 -14.75 -8.84 19.35
CA GLY A 18 -14.70 -7.48 18.84
C GLY A 18 -15.67 -6.56 19.56
N ARG A 19 -15.88 -5.39 18.96
CA ARG A 19 -16.84 -4.39 19.44
C ARG A 19 -17.61 -3.76 18.28
N ALA A 20 -18.79 -3.22 18.57
CA ALA A 20 -19.54 -2.44 17.60
C ALA A 20 -19.01 -0.98 17.60
N GLU A 21 -18.65 -0.46 16.42
CA GLU A 21 -18.22 0.91 16.25
C GLU A 21 -18.49 1.41 14.82
N GLY A 22 -18.80 2.70 14.64
CA GLY A 22 -18.97 3.32 13.32
C GLY A 22 -20.00 2.65 12.39
N GLY A 23 -20.94 1.86 12.92
CA GLY A 23 -21.91 1.08 12.14
C GLY A 23 -21.39 -0.30 11.72
N ALA A 24 -20.20 -0.70 12.14
CA ALA A 24 -19.60 -1.98 11.88
C ALA A 24 -19.25 -2.76 13.15
N ALA A 25 -19.13 -4.08 13.04
CA ALA A 25 -18.49 -4.93 14.02
C ALA A 25 -17.00 -4.99 13.70
N ALA A 26 -16.16 -4.48 14.61
CA ALA A 26 -14.72 -4.41 14.45
C ALA A 26 -14.00 -5.46 15.28
N TYR A 27 -13.12 -6.21 14.66
CA TYR A 27 -12.25 -7.22 15.28
C TYR A 27 -10.82 -6.90 14.89
N ARG A 28 -9.96 -6.61 15.86
CA ARG A 28 -8.59 -6.16 15.62
C ARG A 28 -7.56 -7.09 16.26
N GLY A 29 -6.38 -7.19 15.66
CA GLY A 29 -5.27 -7.95 16.22
C GLY A 29 -5.49 -9.47 16.18
N ILE A 30 -6.21 -9.99 15.20
CA ILE A 30 -6.40 -11.43 15.00
C ILE A 30 -5.13 -11.99 14.37
N PRO A 31 -4.44 -12.97 15.00
CA PRO A 31 -3.25 -13.55 14.41
C PRO A 31 -3.61 -14.44 13.21
N TYR A 32 -3.00 -14.18 12.07
CA TYR A 32 -3.11 -15.03 10.89
C TYR A 32 -1.91 -15.99 10.75
N ALA A 33 -0.82 -15.70 11.44
CA ALA A 33 0.37 -16.53 11.48
C ALA A 33 1.01 -16.51 12.88
N ALA A 34 1.84 -17.49 13.17
CA ALA A 34 2.63 -17.54 14.38
C ALA A 34 3.61 -16.36 14.45
N SER A 35 3.92 -15.90 15.66
CA SER A 35 4.87 -14.81 15.87
C SER A 35 6.24 -15.11 15.24
N PRO A 36 6.80 -14.19 14.43
CA PRO A 36 8.06 -14.42 13.73
C PRO A 36 9.28 -14.17 14.63
N VAL A 37 9.33 -14.86 15.76
CA VAL A 37 10.36 -14.72 16.79
C VAL A 37 11.17 -16.01 16.97
N GLY A 38 12.33 -15.92 17.59
CA GLY A 38 13.19 -17.07 17.86
C GLY A 38 13.57 -17.80 16.56
N ALA A 39 13.25 -19.08 16.46
CA ALA A 39 13.52 -19.90 15.28
C ALA A 39 12.73 -19.44 14.03
N LEU A 40 11.59 -18.77 14.22
CA LEU A 40 10.75 -18.27 13.14
C LEU A 40 11.17 -16.88 12.63
N ARG A 41 12.09 -16.18 13.32
CA ARG A 41 12.70 -14.98 12.76
C ARG A 41 13.50 -15.35 11.51
N PHE A 42 13.29 -14.64 10.40
CA PHE A 42 13.86 -14.94 9.07
C PHE A 42 13.44 -16.30 8.50
N ALA A 43 12.29 -16.84 8.91
CA ALA A 43 11.71 -18.05 8.33
C ALA A 43 10.34 -17.73 7.69
N PRO A 44 9.85 -18.56 6.74
CA PRO A 44 8.51 -18.44 6.20
C PRO A 44 7.44 -18.44 7.29
N PRO A 45 6.31 -17.70 7.10
CA PRO A 45 5.23 -17.67 8.07
C PRO A 45 4.67 -19.08 8.31
N GLN A 46 4.35 -19.38 9.57
CA GLN A 46 3.73 -20.63 9.98
C GLN A 46 2.31 -20.35 10.47
N PRO A 47 1.37 -21.28 10.29
CA PRO A 47 0.02 -21.13 10.84
C PRO A 47 0.06 -20.86 12.36
N HIS A 48 -0.77 -19.93 12.80
CA HIS A 48 -0.94 -19.72 14.26
C HIS A 48 -1.68 -20.91 14.85
N PRO A 49 -1.21 -21.49 15.99
CA PRO A 49 -1.92 -22.58 16.64
C PRO A 49 -3.32 -22.14 17.11
N PRO A 50 -4.31 -23.04 17.11
CA PRO A 50 -5.62 -22.76 17.68
C PRO A 50 -5.52 -22.35 19.16
N TRP A 51 -6.48 -21.53 19.62
CA TRP A 51 -6.56 -21.13 21.02
C TRP A 51 -7.89 -21.51 21.64
N GLU A 52 -7.86 -21.76 22.96
CA GLU A 52 -9.04 -21.97 23.77
C GLU A 52 -9.60 -20.64 24.31
N GLY A 53 -10.89 -20.64 24.67
CA GLY A 53 -11.55 -19.48 25.23
C GLY A 53 -11.92 -18.41 24.20
N ILE A 54 -11.96 -17.15 24.62
CA ILE A 54 -12.29 -15.99 23.79
C ILE A 54 -11.11 -15.02 23.82
N ARG A 55 -10.47 -14.82 22.66
CA ARG A 55 -9.40 -13.83 22.48
C ARG A 55 -10.00 -12.44 22.38
N ASP A 56 -9.42 -11.49 23.10
CA ASP A 56 -9.79 -10.09 22.96
C ASP A 56 -9.24 -9.54 21.64
N ALA A 57 -10.15 -9.12 20.76
CA ALA A 57 -9.87 -8.55 19.44
C ALA A 57 -10.44 -7.12 19.33
N ARG A 58 -10.47 -6.35 20.42
CA ARG A 58 -10.92 -4.95 20.44
C ARG A 58 -9.79 -3.97 20.13
N HIS A 59 -8.54 -4.42 20.19
CA HIS A 59 -7.35 -3.62 19.97
C HIS A 59 -6.47 -4.22 18.86
N ALA A 60 -5.89 -3.36 18.04
CA ALA A 60 -4.94 -3.80 17.02
C ALA A 60 -3.72 -4.48 17.65
N GLY A 61 -3.14 -5.44 16.94
CA GLY A 61 -1.84 -5.99 17.29
C GLY A 61 -0.72 -4.98 17.03
N PRO A 62 0.49 -5.23 17.55
CA PRO A 62 1.63 -4.36 17.31
C PRO A 62 2.01 -4.33 15.83
N SER A 63 2.65 -3.24 15.41
CA SER A 63 3.27 -3.15 14.09
C SER A 63 4.45 -4.13 13.97
N ALA A 64 4.85 -4.47 12.74
CA ALA A 64 6.13 -5.11 12.51
C ALA A 64 7.30 -4.16 12.88
N PRO A 65 8.49 -4.69 13.28
CA PRO A 65 9.65 -3.86 13.60
C PRO A 65 10.00 -2.93 12.46
N GLN A 66 10.13 -1.64 12.77
CA GLN A 66 10.33 -0.58 11.78
C GLN A 66 10.95 0.67 12.40
N ALA A 67 11.56 1.50 11.55
CA ALA A 67 11.90 2.89 11.86
C ALA A 67 10.71 3.82 11.53
N PRO A 68 10.74 5.09 11.98
CA PRO A 68 9.79 6.09 11.54
C PRO A 68 9.66 6.18 10.02
N SER A 69 8.45 6.46 9.54
CA SER A 69 8.19 6.55 8.09
C SER A 69 8.92 7.73 7.46
N ARG A 70 9.39 7.57 6.23
CA ARG A 70 9.93 8.67 5.41
C ARG A 70 8.88 9.74 5.10
N LEU A 71 7.60 9.42 5.23
CA LEU A 71 6.48 10.33 4.93
C LEU A 71 5.86 10.98 6.17
N GLU A 72 6.49 10.90 7.35
CA GLU A 72 5.97 11.54 8.56
C GLU A 72 5.76 13.05 8.42
N ALA A 73 6.65 13.73 7.68
CA ALA A 73 6.51 15.16 7.42
C ALA A 73 5.29 15.51 6.55
N VAL A 74 4.71 14.55 5.85
CA VAL A 74 3.60 14.73 4.90
C VAL A 74 2.29 14.18 5.47
N MET A 75 2.33 12.98 6.02
CA MET A 75 1.16 12.27 6.54
C MET A 75 0.84 12.60 8.00
N GLY A 76 1.77 13.20 8.72
CA GLY A 76 1.71 13.36 10.18
C GLY A 76 2.47 12.25 10.91
N ARG A 77 2.91 12.56 12.13
CA ARG A 77 3.72 11.64 12.92
C ARG A 77 2.91 10.47 13.46
N ARG A 78 3.52 9.29 13.40
CA ARG A 78 3.10 8.09 14.13
C ARG A 78 4.29 7.49 14.83
N THR A 79 4.20 7.34 16.15
CA THR A 79 5.21 6.58 16.91
C THR A 79 4.98 5.11 16.61
N PRO A 80 5.95 4.40 16.03
CA PRO A 80 5.81 2.96 15.80
C PRO A 80 5.70 2.23 17.13
N ASP A 81 4.61 1.50 17.30
CA ASP A 81 4.31 0.63 18.44
C ASP A 81 4.76 -0.82 18.17
N TRP A 82 5.89 -0.99 17.50
CA TRP A 82 6.29 -2.27 16.99
C TRP A 82 6.71 -3.27 18.08
N ASN A 83 6.37 -4.52 17.82
CA ASN A 83 6.90 -5.67 18.52
C ASN A 83 6.99 -6.84 17.53
N GLU A 84 8.07 -7.59 17.52
CA GLU A 84 8.17 -8.81 16.71
C GLU A 84 7.14 -9.85 17.13
N ASP A 85 6.95 -9.97 18.45
CA ASP A 85 5.96 -10.88 19.01
C ASP A 85 4.56 -10.33 18.79
N GLY A 86 3.76 -11.07 18.03
CA GLY A 86 2.38 -10.74 17.75
C GLY A 86 2.16 -9.74 16.58
N CYS A 87 3.16 -9.42 15.77
CA CYS A 87 2.97 -8.46 14.67
C CYS A 87 2.25 -9.03 13.44
N LEU A 88 2.19 -10.34 13.26
CA LEU A 88 1.50 -10.97 12.12
C LEU A 88 0.00 -11.13 12.40
N THR A 89 -0.67 -9.98 12.44
CA THR A 89 -2.10 -9.86 12.73
C THR A 89 -2.84 -9.13 11.62
N LEU A 90 -4.14 -9.34 11.59
CA LEU A 90 -5.08 -8.62 10.73
C LEU A 90 -6.24 -8.06 11.55
N ASN A 91 -6.98 -7.14 10.93
CA ASN A 91 -8.18 -6.56 11.47
C ASN A 91 -9.34 -6.82 10.50
N VAL A 92 -10.55 -6.98 11.02
CA VAL A 92 -11.76 -7.22 10.24
C VAL A 92 -12.84 -6.25 10.68
N TRP A 93 -13.49 -5.58 9.72
CA TRP A 93 -14.70 -4.80 9.92
C TRP A 93 -15.80 -5.38 9.03
N ALA A 94 -16.93 -5.70 9.63
CA ALA A 94 -18.11 -6.19 8.92
C ALA A 94 -19.33 -5.34 9.29
N PRO A 95 -20.30 -5.10 8.40
CA PRO A 95 -21.56 -4.47 8.76
C PRO A 95 -22.21 -5.18 9.96
N LEU A 96 -22.84 -4.44 10.88
CA LEU A 96 -23.38 -5.03 12.12
C LEU A 96 -24.36 -6.18 11.87
N HIS A 97 -25.12 -6.11 10.78
CA HIS A 97 -26.09 -7.14 10.37
C HIS A 97 -25.51 -8.27 9.51
N ALA A 98 -24.22 -8.21 9.16
CA ALA A 98 -23.58 -9.13 8.20
C ALA A 98 -23.68 -10.62 8.57
N ARG A 99 -23.95 -10.95 9.82
CA ARG A 99 -24.06 -12.33 10.32
C ARG A 99 -25.50 -12.76 10.58
N GLU A 100 -26.46 -11.84 10.47
CA GLU A 100 -27.85 -12.07 10.86
C GLU A 100 -28.74 -12.37 9.65
N ASP A 101 -28.43 -11.78 8.49
CA ASP A 101 -29.27 -11.89 7.28
C ASP A 101 -28.87 -13.05 6.36
N GLY A 102 -27.78 -13.76 6.68
CA GLY A 102 -27.30 -14.90 5.90
C GLY A 102 -26.70 -14.57 4.53
N ALA A 103 -26.53 -13.27 4.21
CA ALA A 103 -25.87 -12.85 2.98
C ALA A 103 -24.35 -12.85 3.14
N ALA A 104 -23.63 -13.46 2.20
CA ALA A 104 -22.18 -13.38 2.10
C ALA A 104 -21.79 -12.07 1.39
N ARG A 105 -20.91 -11.28 2.00
CA ARG A 105 -20.50 -9.96 1.52
C ARG A 105 -19.14 -9.99 0.85
N PRO A 106 -18.96 -9.28 -0.28
CA PRO A 106 -17.64 -9.09 -0.88
C PRO A 106 -16.63 -8.57 0.12
N VAL A 107 -15.38 -8.97 -0.06
CA VAL A 107 -14.27 -8.69 0.86
C VAL A 107 -13.25 -7.78 0.20
N LEU A 108 -12.82 -6.75 0.89
CA LEU A 108 -11.61 -5.99 0.58
C LEU A 108 -10.49 -6.43 1.53
N LEU A 109 -9.49 -7.14 1.03
CA LEU A 109 -8.23 -7.36 1.74
C LEU A 109 -7.25 -6.27 1.35
N TRP A 110 -6.88 -5.45 2.33
CA TRP A 110 -6.04 -4.27 2.14
C TRP A 110 -4.65 -4.42 2.74
N PHE A 111 -3.63 -4.09 1.95
CA PHE A 111 -2.25 -3.98 2.39
C PHE A 111 -1.79 -2.52 2.41
N HIS A 112 -1.24 -2.09 3.54
CA HIS A 112 -0.73 -0.74 3.72
C HIS A 112 0.53 -0.47 2.89
N GLY A 113 0.80 0.80 2.60
CA GLY A 113 2.03 1.28 1.99
C GLY A 113 3.17 1.43 3.01
N GLY A 114 4.17 2.22 2.64
CA GLY A 114 5.34 2.53 3.48
C GLY A 114 6.66 1.99 2.94
N GLY A 115 6.74 1.75 1.63
CA GLY A 115 7.98 1.38 0.94
C GLY A 115 8.63 0.11 1.50
N PHE A 116 7.83 -0.88 1.87
CA PHE A 116 8.30 -2.14 2.45
C PHE A 116 9.13 -2.00 3.75
N SER A 117 9.23 -0.81 4.32
CA SER A 117 10.10 -0.49 5.46
C SER A 117 9.37 0.09 6.66
N SER A 118 8.14 0.57 6.49
CA SER A 118 7.31 1.16 7.54
C SER A 118 5.82 0.93 7.26
N GLY A 119 4.96 1.26 8.22
CA GLY A 119 3.51 1.13 8.12
C GLY A 119 2.93 0.11 9.10
N SER A 120 1.62 0.17 9.28
CA SER A 120 0.86 -0.78 10.08
C SER A 120 -0.60 -0.79 9.67
N ALA A 121 -1.15 -1.99 9.53
CA ALA A 121 -2.58 -2.20 9.34
C ALA A 121 -3.41 -1.82 10.58
N GLY A 122 -2.77 -1.71 11.73
CA GLY A 122 -3.39 -1.33 13.00
C GLY A 122 -3.51 0.18 13.22
N TRP A 123 -2.92 1.01 12.34
CA TRP A 123 -3.06 2.45 12.47
C TRP A 123 -4.46 2.90 12.10
N ASP A 124 -4.97 3.89 12.81
CA ASP A 124 -6.30 4.45 12.64
C ASP A 124 -6.53 5.12 11.27
N TRP A 125 -5.46 5.32 10.49
CA TRP A 125 -5.55 5.73 9.09
C TRP A 125 -6.33 4.74 8.22
N TYR A 126 -6.25 3.44 8.56
CA TYR A 126 -6.85 2.33 7.83
C TYR A 126 -8.07 1.75 8.56
N ASP A 127 -8.77 2.55 9.40
CA ASP A 127 -10.00 2.12 10.04
C ASP A 127 -11.08 1.87 8.99
N GLY A 128 -11.46 0.61 8.85
CA GLY A 128 -12.40 0.14 7.83
C GLY A 128 -13.88 0.28 8.20
N ALA A 129 -14.23 0.75 9.40
CA ALA A 129 -15.61 0.73 9.89
C ALA A 129 -16.58 1.49 8.97
N ARG A 130 -16.19 2.71 8.55
CA ARG A 130 -17.03 3.54 7.68
C ARG A 130 -17.20 2.91 6.29
N LEU A 131 -16.12 2.40 5.70
CA LEU A 131 -16.15 1.78 4.39
C LEU A 131 -17.01 0.49 4.41
N ALA A 132 -16.84 -0.35 5.44
CA ALA A 132 -17.63 -1.57 5.62
C ALA A 132 -19.13 -1.27 5.78
N ALA A 133 -19.47 -0.33 6.68
CA ALA A 133 -20.88 0.02 6.97
C ALA A 133 -21.58 0.66 5.77
N ARG A 134 -20.90 1.52 5.01
CA ARG A 134 -21.50 2.23 3.86
C ARG A 134 -21.54 1.40 2.59
N GLY A 135 -20.51 0.57 2.38
CA GLY A 135 -20.38 -0.24 1.17
C GLY A 135 -21.06 -1.61 1.26
N ASP A 136 -21.60 -1.98 2.41
CA ASP A 136 -22.11 -3.33 2.71
C ASP A 136 -21.11 -4.42 2.30
N LEU A 137 -19.86 -4.28 2.73
CA LEU A 137 -18.74 -5.15 2.43
C LEU A 137 -17.92 -5.45 3.69
N VAL A 138 -17.10 -6.49 3.67
CA VAL A 138 -16.15 -6.80 4.73
C VAL A 138 -14.80 -6.19 4.36
N VAL A 139 -14.22 -5.39 5.27
CA VAL A 139 -12.86 -4.84 5.14
C VAL A 139 -11.91 -5.63 6.02
N VAL A 140 -10.80 -6.05 5.46
CA VAL A 140 -9.69 -6.69 6.18
C VAL A 140 -8.42 -5.90 5.92
N THR A 141 -7.69 -5.52 6.97
CA THR A 141 -6.34 -4.94 6.83
C THR A 141 -5.33 -5.86 7.50
N ALA A 142 -4.17 -6.08 6.89
CA ALA A 142 -3.18 -7.03 7.40
C ALA A 142 -1.79 -6.41 7.53
N ASN A 143 -1.14 -6.67 8.67
CA ASN A 143 0.29 -6.43 8.86
C ASN A 143 1.11 -7.46 8.09
N TYR A 144 2.34 -7.13 7.79
CA TYR A 144 3.36 -8.02 7.21
C TYR A 144 4.75 -7.55 7.65
N ARG A 145 5.74 -8.44 7.60
CA ARG A 145 7.12 -8.09 7.97
C ARG A 145 7.71 -7.05 7.03
N LEU A 146 8.51 -6.15 7.59
CA LEU A 146 9.05 -4.96 6.95
C LEU A 146 10.59 -4.95 7.03
N GLY A 147 11.21 -4.12 6.18
CA GLY A 147 12.65 -3.90 6.17
C GLY A 147 13.44 -5.22 6.15
N PRO A 148 14.47 -5.36 6.98
CA PRO A 148 15.31 -6.56 6.97
C PRO A 148 14.56 -7.82 7.44
N PHE A 149 13.49 -7.69 8.23
CA PHE A 149 12.70 -8.82 8.70
C PHE A 149 11.83 -9.43 7.61
N GLY A 150 11.40 -8.61 6.62
CA GLY A 150 10.53 -9.01 5.53
C GLY A 150 11.24 -9.20 4.18
N TYR A 151 12.36 -8.51 3.96
CA TYR A 151 12.94 -8.38 2.63
C TYR A 151 14.47 -8.56 2.58
N LEU A 152 15.12 -9.05 3.65
CA LEU A 152 16.49 -9.53 3.56
C LEU A 152 16.52 -10.73 2.59
N HIS A 153 17.40 -10.69 1.57
CA HIS A 153 17.59 -11.79 0.65
C HIS A 153 18.79 -12.64 1.08
N LEU A 154 18.48 -13.70 1.82
CA LEU A 154 19.46 -14.68 2.31
C LEU A 154 18.82 -16.08 2.28
N PRO A 155 18.60 -16.63 1.06
CA PRO A 155 17.82 -17.86 0.86
C PRO A 155 18.35 -19.07 1.63
N GLU A 156 19.66 -19.13 1.88
CA GLU A 156 20.30 -20.21 2.64
C GLU A 156 19.84 -20.33 4.09
N ILE A 157 19.23 -19.28 4.66
CA ILE A 157 18.62 -19.33 6.01
C ILE A 157 17.09 -19.30 5.96
N GLY A 158 16.49 -19.30 4.76
CA GLY A 158 15.04 -19.18 4.54
C GLY A 158 14.53 -17.76 4.41
N ALA A 159 15.38 -16.73 4.43
CA ALA A 159 15.00 -15.34 4.26
C ALA A 159 14.89 -14.99 2.77
N ASP A 160 13.68 -15.09 2.23
CA ASP A 160 13.36 -14.82 0.84
C ASP A 160 11.94 -14.25 0.70
N ASN A 161 11.82 -12.95 0.41
CA ASN A 161 10.55 -12.24 0.24
C ASN A 161 9.53 -12.56 1.36
N LEU A 162 9.98 -12.60 2.60
CA LEU A 162 9.15 -13.02 3.73
C LEU A 162 7.91 -12.13 3.93
N GLY A 163 8.01 -10.83 3.62
CA GLY A 163 6.87 -9.93 3.67
C GLY A 163 5.80 -10.29 2.63
N VAL A 164 6.19 -10.74 1.43
CA VAL A 164 5.25 -11.23 0.40
C VAL A 164 4.60 -12.54 0.84
N GLN A 165 5.38 -13.42 1.47
CA GLN A 165 4.86 -14.67 2.02
C GLN A 165 3.86 -14.42 3.17
N ASP A 166 4.08 -13.41 4.00
CA ASP A 166 3.14 -12.99 5.05
C ASP A 166 1.82 -12.51 4.45
N GLN A 167 1.89 -11.70 3.38
CA GLN A 167 0.72 -11.22 2.64
C GLN A 167 -0.07 -12.38 2.00
N ALA A 168 0.63 -13.37 1.46
CA ALA A 168 0.00 -14.60 0.96
C ALA A 168 -0.68 -15.38 2.11
N ALA A 169 -0.05 -15.49 3.28
CA ALA A 169 -0.63 -16.15 4.44
C ALA A 169 -1.89 -15.43 4.94
N ALA A 170 -1.91 -14.08 4.92
CA ALA A 170 -3.11 -13.29 5.25
C ALA A 170 -4.25 -13.54 4.24
N LEU A 171 -3.96 -13.65 2.94
CA LEU A 171 -4.95 -13.98 1.92
C LEU A 171 -5.51 -15.40 2.10
N HIS A 172 -4.68 -16.38 2.43
CA HIS A 172 -5.13 -17.72 2.78
C HIS A 172 -6.00 -17.72 4.04
N TRP A 173 -5.64 -16.92 5.05
CA TRP A 173 -6.47 -16.75 6.23
C TRP A 173 -7.86 -16.19 5.89
N VAL A 174 -7.96 -15.21 5.01
CA VAL A 174 -9.24 -14.66 4.51
C VAL A 174 -10.07 -15.78 3.87
N ARG A 175 -9.52 -16.55 2.94
CA ARG A 175 -10.20 -17.70 2.34
C ARG A 175 -10.79 -18.64 3.39
N ASP A 176 -10.02 -18.96 4.43
CA ASP A 176 -10.39 -20.03 5.37
C ASP A 176 -11.34 -19.54 6.50
N HIS A 177 -11.38 -18.23 6.78
CA HIS A 177 -12.03 -17.72 7.98
C HIS A 177 -13.06 -16.61 7.76
N ILE A 178 -13.03 -15.90 6.62
CA ILE A 178 -13.81 -14.66 6.48
C ILE A 178 -15.32 -14.88 6.47
N ALA A 179 -15.78 -16.08 6.10
CA ALA A 179 -17.19 -16.46 6.15
C ALA A 179 -17.78 -16.37 7.57
N ALA A 180 -16.96 -16.62 8.61
CA ALA A 180 -17.38 -16.48 10.00
C ALA A 180 -17.73 -15.02 10.38
N PHE A 181 -17.23 -14.05 9.62
CA PHE A 181 -17.50 -12.62 9.78
C PHE A 181 -18.55 -12.09 8.80
N GLY A 182 -19.19 -12.98 8.00
CA GLY A 182 -20.17 -12.63 6.99
C GLY A 182 -19.57 -12.23 5.64
N GLY A 183 -18.27 -12.49 5.43
CA GLY A 183 -17.59 -12.26 4.16
C GLY A 183 -17.69 -13.44 3.21
N ASP A 184 -17.59 -13.17 1.91
CA ASP A 184 -17.58 -14.15 0.83
C ASP A 184 -16.12 -14.45 0.41
N PRO A 185 -15.60 -15.66 0.68
CA PRO A 185 -14.24 -16.03 0.28
C PRO A 185 -14.06 -16.11 -1.25
N ASP A 186 -15.17 -16.22 -2.01
CA ASP A 186 -15.18 -16.30 -3.47
C ASP A 186 -15.40 -14.92 -4.14
N ALA A 187 -15.45 -13.84 -3.35
CA ALA A 187 -15.60 -12.47 -3.82
C ALA A 187 -14.56 -11.52 -3.18
N VAL A 188 -13.28 -11.90 -3.23
CA VAL A 188 -12.18 -11.15 -2.61
C VAL A 188 -11.56 -10.17 -3.60
N THR A 189 -11.60 -8.88 -3.25
CA THR A 189 -10.76 -7.83 -3.84
C THR A 189 -9.49 -7.69 -3.02
N VAL A 190 -8.35 -7.90 -3.63
CA VAL A 190 -7.07 -7.59 -2.99
C VAL A 190 -6.64 -6.20 -3.41
N GLY A 191 -6.37 -5.34 -2.44
CA GLY A 191 -6.03 -3.96 -2.70
C GLY A 191 -4.93 -3.45 -1.78
N GLY A 192 -4.41 -2.30 -2.13
CA GLY A 192 -3.43 -1.60 -1.32
C GLY A 192 -2.96 -0.31 -1.97
N GLN A 193 -2.18 0.43 -1.24
CA GLN A 193 -1.59 1.68 -1.69
C GLN A 193 -0.07 1.56 -1.69
N SER A 194 0.63 2.14 -2.70
CA SER A 194 2.09 2.15 -2.76
C SER A 194 2.67 0.72 -2.75
N ALA A 195 3.54 0.39 -1.81
CA ALA A 195 4.06 -0.96 -1.59
C ALA A 195 2.95 -2.00 -1.41
N GLY A 196 1.80 -1.61 -0.83
CA GLY A 196 0.62 -2.47 -0.71
C GLY A 196 -0.06 -2.77 -2.05
N ALA A 197 -0.10 -1.82 -2.99
CA ALA A 197 -0.57 -2.05 -4.35
C ALA A 197 0.37 -3.00 -5.11
N TYR A 198 1.68 -2.82 -4.93
CA TYR A 198 2.68 -3.73 -5.47
C TYR A 198 2.48 -5.17 -4.95
N ALA A 199 2.23 -5.32 -3.65
CA ALA A 199 1.92 -6.61 -3.04
C ALA A 199 0.63 -7.23 -3.60
N ALA A 200 -0.43 -6.43 -3.78
CA ALA A 200 -1.69 -6.90 -4.35
C ALA A 200 -1.49 -7.46 -5.78
N LEU A 201 -0.71 -6.77 -6.61
CA LEU A 201 -0.36 -7.26 -7.95
C LEU A 201 0.49 -8.54 -7.88
N ALA A 202 1.45 -8.62 -6.97
CA ALA A 202 2.28 -9.81 -6.77
C ALA A 202 1.42 -11.04 -6.42
N LEU A 203 0.46 -10.91 -5.49
CA LEU A 203 -0.46 -11.97 -5.13
C LEU A 203 -1.37 -12.40 -6.30
N ALA A 204 -1.78 -11.47 -7.15
CA ALA A 204 -2.60 -11.77 -8.31
C ALA A 204 -1.83 -12.48 -9.43
N THR A 205 -0.51 -12.34 -9.46
CA THR A 205 0.37 -12.92 -10.51
C THR A 205 1.12 -14.17 -10.04
N ASP A 206 1.17 -14.48 -8.75
CA ASP A 206 1.72 -15.72 -8.21
C ASP A 206 0.70 -16.87 -8.37
N THR A 207 1.11 -17.95 -9.02
CA THR A 207 0.28 -19.14 -9.26
C THR A 207 -0.27 -19.78 -8.00
N ARG A 208 0.35 -19.54 -6.83
CA ARG A 208 -0.08 -20.09 -5.53
C ARG A 208 -1.25 -19.32 -4.93
N THR A 209 -1.47 -18.06 -5.32
CA THR A 209 -2.47 -17.16 -4.74
C THR A 209 -3.44 -16.58 -5.77
N THR A 210 -3.10 -16.60 -7.06
CA THR A 210 -3.92 -15.97 -8.12
C THR A 210 -5.38 -16.43 -8.13
N GLY A 211 -5.66 -17.71 -7.81
CA GLY A 211 -7.02 -18.26 -7.73
C GLY A 211 -7.85 -17.72 -6.56
N LEU A 212 -7.24 -17.02 -5.61
CA LEU A 212 -7.91 -16.40 -4.45
C LEU A 212 -8.18 -14.90 -4.66
N VAL A 213 -7.67 -14.32 -5.74
CA VAL A 213 -7.83 -12.90 -6.08
C VAL A 213 -8.84 -12.77 -7.21
N HIS A 214 -10.00 -12.19 -6.92
CA HIS A 214 -11.08 -12.02 -7.89
C HIS A 214 -11.05 -10.62 -8.52
N ARG A 215 -10.67 -9.61 -7.74
CA ARG A 215 -10.55 -8.21 -8.18
C ARG A 215 -9.28 -7.58 -7.61
N LEU A 216 -8.80 -6.54 -8.27
CA LEU A 216 -7.63 -5.76 -7.87
C LEU A 216 -7.97 -4.28 -7.70
N LEU A 217 -7.59 -3.72 -6.55
CA LEU A 217 -7.62 -2.29 -6.27
C LEU A 217 -6.17 -1.80 -6.08
N LEU A 218 -5.60 -1.17 -7.10
CA LEU A 218 -4.21 -0.78 -7.14
C LEU A 218 -4.07 0.74 -7.03
N GLN A 219 -3.73 1.25 -5.85
CA GLN A 219 -3.59 2.68 -5.59
C GLN A 219 -2.11 3.08 -5.54
N SER A 220 -1.69 3.94 -6.47
CA SER A 220 -0.36 4.58 -6.45
C SER A 220 0.80 3.57 -6.28
N GLY A 221 0.75 2.43 -6.97
CA GLY A 221 1.84 1.46 -6.94
C GLY A 221 3.10 2.01 -7.62
N PRO A 222 4.30 1.75 -7.07
CA PRO A 222 5.56 2.21 -7.65
C PRO A 222 5.98 1.32 -8.82
N TRP A 223 5.27 1.40 -9.94
CA TRP A 223 5.42 0.51 -11.09
C TRP A 223 6.71 0.73 -11.88
N GLY A 224 7.33 1.92 -11.72
CA GLY A 224 8.67 2.22 -12.23
C GLY A 224 9.78 1.46 -11.49
N LEU A 225 9.49 0.94 -10.30
CA LEU A 225 10.40 0.12 -9.51
C LEU A 225 10.24 -1.36 -9.90
N PRO A 226 11.17 -1.97 -10.69
CA PRO A 226 11.12 -3.41 -10.95
C PRO A 226 11.40 -4.19 -9.66
N PRO A 227 11.05 -5.49 -9.59
CA PRO A 227 11.54 -6.34 -8.51
C PRO A 227 13.06 -6.27 -8.44
N GLN A 228 13.62 -6.32 -7.23
CA GLN A 228 15.07 -6.22 -7.03
C GLN A 228 15.79 -7.37 -7.73
N ASP A 229 16.86 -7.05 -8.44
CA ASP A 229 17.72 -8.06 -9.04
C ASP A 229 18.33 -8.96 -7.96
N PRO A 230 18.31 -10.31 -8.11
CA PRO A 230 18.81 -11.22 -7.07
C PRO A 230 20.30 -11.04 -6.74
N ALA A 231 21.14 -10.69 -7.73
CA ALA A 231 22.56 -10.46 -7.49
C ALA A 231 22.75 -9.18 -6.66
N LEU A 232 22.05 -8.09 -7.03
CA LEU A 232 22.05 -6.85 -6.28
C LEU A 232 21.48 -7.04 -4.86
N ALA A 233 20.40 -7.82 -4.72
CA ALA A 233 19.83 -8.13 -3.40
C ALA A 233 20.84 -8.91 -2.52
N THR A 234 21.60 -9.82 -3.11
CA THR A 234 22.68 -10.55 -2.43
C THR A 234 23.80 -9.59 -1.99
N GLU A 235 24.21 -8.66 -2.86
CA GLU A 235 25.22 -7.63 -2.50
C GLU A 235 24.75 -6.77 -1.32
N HIS A 236 23.49 -6.33 -1.33
CA HIS A 236 22.88 -5.57 -0.22
C HIS A 236 22.81 -6.41 1.06
N ALA A 237 22.45 -7.69 0.97
CA ALA A 237 22.47 -8.61 2.12
C ALA A 237 23.87 -8.75 2.70
N GLN A 238 24.90 -8.93 1.88
CA GLN A 238 26.29 -9.01 2.33
C GLN A 238 26.76 -7.69 2.96
N ALA A 239 26.39 -6.55 2.40
CA ALA A 239 26.67 -5.25 3.01
C ALA A 239 26.01 -5.12 4.39
N TYR A 240 24.75 -5.57 4.51
CA TYR A 240 24.02 -5.59 5.77
C TYR A 240 24.68 -6.50 6.82
N LEU A 241 25.13 -7.72 6.44
CA LEU A 241 25.85 -8.64 7.33
C LEU A 241 27.17 -8.04 7.82
N ARG A 242 27.88 -7.30 6.97
CA ARG A 242 29.10 -6.57 7.39
C ARG A 242 28.82 -5.50 8.44
N LEU A 243 27.73 -4.74 8.28
CA LEU A 243 27.32 -3.72 9.27
C LEU A 243 26.98 -4.32 10.63
N LEU A 244 26.57 -5.58 10.66
CA LEU A 244 26.23 -6.33 11.87
C LEU A 244 27.38 -7.15 12.46
N ASP A 245 28.54 -7.18 11.79
CA ASP A 245 29.72 -7.98 12.16
C ASP A 245 29.40 -9.48 12.27
N VAL A 246 28.55 -9.99 11.39
CA VAL A 246 28.18 -11.41 11.34
C VAL A 246 28.74 -12.11 10.09
N THR A 247 29.52 -11.43 9.29
CA THR A 247 30.17 -11.99 8.09
C THR A 247 31.23 -13.02 8.51
N GLY A 248 31.21 -14.20 7.85
CA GLY A 248 32.18 -15.26 8.16
C GLY A 248 31.85 -16.12 9.38
N GLN A 249 30.71 -15.91 10.04
CA GLN A 249 30.23 -16.83 11.06
C GLN A 249 29.78 -18.17 10.45
N ALA A 250 29.99 -19.27 11.19
CA ALA A 250 29.62 -20.60 10.71
C ALA A 250 28.12 -20.78 10.46
N ASP A 251 27.28 -20.03 11.18
CA ASP A 251 25.83 -19.98 11.04
C ASP A 251 25.36 -18.51 11.12
N PRO A 252 25.32 -17.78 9.98
CA PRO A 252 24.85 -16.42 9.94
C PRO A 252 23.38 -16.26 10.38
N GLY A 253 22.55 -17.27 10.09
CA GLY A 253 21.14 -17.27 10.48
C GLY A 253 20.96 -17.31 12.01
N LYS A 254 21.73 -18.14 12.69
CA LYS A 254 21.74 -18.19 14.15
C LYS A 254 22.24 -16.87 14.75
N ALA A 255 23.29 -16.30 14.16
CA ALA A 255 23.84 -15.02 14.61
C ALA A 255 22.80 -13.89 14.47
N LEU A 256 22.16 -13.77 13.30
CA LEU A 256 21.10 -12.78 13.06
C LEU A 256 19.91 -12.93 14.02
N ARG A 257 19.47 -14.19 14.27
CA ARG A 257 18.36 -14.45 15.20
C ARG A 257 18.68 -14.07 16.64
N ALA A 258 19.96 -14.05 17.02
CA ALA A 258 20.40 -13.68 18.38
C ALA A 258 20.48 -12.16 18.60
N LEU A 259 20.51 -11.35 17.54
CA LEU A 259 20.64 -9.90 17.65
C LEU A 259 19.30 -9.25 18.07
N PRO A 260 19.35 -8.17 18.88
CA PRO A 260 18.17 -7.36 19.14
C PRO A 260 17.59 -6.75 17.87
N ALA A 261 16.26 -6.68 17.76
CA ALA A 261 15.58 -6.06 16.62
C ALA A 261 16.01 -4.60 16.38
N SER A 262 16.25 -3.86 17.46
CA SER A 262 16.75 -2.47 17.38
C SER A 262 18.12 -2.37 16.70
N GLN A 263 19.01 -3.34 16.92
CA GLN A 263 20.32 -3.39 16.26
C GLN A 263 20.17 -3.71 14.77
N LEU A 264 19.28 -4.65 14.42
CA LEU A 264 18.96 -4.99 13.05
C LEU A 264 18.38 -3.77 12.30
N LEU A 265 17.48 -3.02 12.92
CA LEU A 265 16.91 -1.79 12.36
C LEU A 265 17.95 -0.68 12.20
N ALA A 266 18.86 -0.50 13.16
CA ALA A 266 19.92 0.50 13.08
C ALA A 266 20.89 0.23 11.92
N ALA A 267 21.28 -1.04 11.74
CA ALA A 267 22.10 -1.46 10.59
C ALA A 267 21.37 -1.26 9.27
N TYR A 268 20.08 -1.59 9.19
CA TYR A 268 19.25 -1.34 8.02
C TYR A 268 19.18 0.17 7.68
N GLY A 269 18.97 1.02 8.67
CA GLY A 269 18.98 2.48 8.48
C GLY A 269 20.32 3.00 7.98
N THR A 270 21.44 2.40 8.39
CA THR A 270 22.76 2.72 7.89
C THR A 270 22.93 2.29 6.43
N LEU A 271 22.53 1.06 6.09
CA LEU A 271 22.54 0.56 4.73
C LEU A 271 21.68 1.44 3.81
N ALA A 272 20.48 1.80 4.23
CA ALA A 272 19.57 2.63 3.45
C ALA A 272 20.18 3.99 3.10
N ARG A 273 20.89 4.62 4.05
CA ARG A 273 21.63 5.88 3.77
C ARG A 273 22.80 5.68 2.80
N GLN A 274 23.51 4.56 2.88
CA GLN A 274 24.63 4.26 1.97
C GLN A 274 24.15 4.01 0.52
N LEU A 275 22.97 3.43 0.35
CA LEU A 275 22.39 3.11 -0.94
C LEU A 275 21.51 4.22 -1.51
N ALA A 276 21.24 5.28 -0.75
CA ALA A 276 20.39 6.38 -1.20
C ALA A 276 20.95 7.06 -2.44
N GLN A 277 20.12 7.19 -3.46
CA GLN A 277 20.43 7.88 -4.71
C GLN A 277 19.51 9.07 -4.89
N ALA A 278 20.05 10.18 -5.40
CA ALA A 278 19.27 11.38 -5.68
C ALA A 278 18.14 11.06 -6.68
N GLY A 279 16.92 11.47 -6.34
CA GLY A 279 15.75 11.25 -7.19
C GLY A 279 15.12 9.85 -7.11
N SER A 280 15.73 8.89 -6.40
CA SER A 280 15.17 7.55 -6.23
C SER A 280 14.27 7.48 -4.99
N VAL A 281 13.13 6.80 -5.12
CA VAL A 281 12.24 6.43 -4.02
C VAL A 281 12.42 4.98 -3.56
N ALA A 282 13.32 4.23 -4.21
CA ALA A 282 13.55 2.81 -3.91
C ALA A 282 14.06 2.60 -2.48
N PRO A 283 13.51 1.63 -1.73
CA PRO A 283 14.05 1.24 -0.42
C PRO A 283 15.31 0.36 -0.60
N ALA A 284 16.08 0.19 0.48
CA ALA A 284 17.28 -0.64 0.45
C ALA A 284 17.00 -2.14 0.25
N MET A 285 15.86 -2.61 0.76
CA MET A 285 15.39 -3.99 0.64
C MET A 285 13.90 -3.96 0.30
N TYR A 286 13.53 -4.71 -0.75
CA TYR A 286 12.16 -4.83 -1.26
C TYR A 286 12.04 -6.13 -2.06
N PRO A 287 10.85 -6.53 -2.56
CA PRO A 287 10.66 -7.81 -3.21
C PRO A 287 11.68 -8.13 -4.30
N VAL A 288 12.28 -9.33 -4.22
CA VAL A 288 13.35 -9.81 -5.11
C VAL A 288 12.76 -10.68 -6.19
N LEU A 289 13.21 -10.48 -7.43
CA LEU A 289 12.82 -11.26 -8.60
C LEU A 289 13.27 -12.73 -8.46
N GLY A 290 12.41 -13.65 -8.84
CA GLY A 290 12.67 -15.09 -8.73
C GLY A 290 12.50 -15.65 -7.33
N GLY A 291 12.40 -14.80 -6.30
CA GLY A 291 12.12 -15.22 -4.93
C GLY A 291 10.65 -15.55 -4.70
N ALA A 292 10.34 -16.01 -3.48
CA ALA A 292 9.00 -16.43 -3.10
C ALA A 292 7.96 -15.34 -3.34
N GLY A 293 6.91 -15.64 -4.08
CA GLY A 293 5.82 -14.71 -4.42
C GLY A 293 6.10 -13.75 -5.59
N ILE A 294 7.34 -13.69 -6.09
CA ILE A 294 7.74 -12.85 -7.22
C ILE A 294 8.48 -13.70 -8.27
N PRO A 295 7.84 -14.71 -8.87
CA PRO A 295 8.52 -15.63 -9.78
C PRO A 295 8.99 -14.99 -11.08
N ARG A 296 8.37 -13.86 -11.46
CA ARG A 296 8.67 -13.09 -12.67
C ARG A 296 8.35 -11.61 -12.48
N ALA A 297 8.90 -10.76 -13.35
CA ALA A 297 8.53 -9.34 -13.37
C ALA A 297 7.04 -9.19 -13.73
N TRP A 298 6.40 -8.15 -13.22
CA TRP A 298 4.97 -7.93 -13.44
C TRP A 298 4.61 -7.77 -14.93
N ARG A 299 5.50 -7.15 -15.74
CA ARG A 299 5.32 -7.03 -17.20
C ARG A 299 5.22 -8.39 -17.89
N ASP A 300 6.11 -9.32 -17.51
CA ASP A 300 6.10 -10.68 -18.06
C ASP A 300 4.88 -11.46 -17.58
N ALA A 301 4.42 -11.20 -16.35
CA ALA A 301 3.21 -11.80 -15.82
C ALA A 301 1.97 -11.34 -16.58
N LEU A 302 1.86 -10.04 -16.87
CA LEU A 302 0.75 -9.47 -17.67
C LEU A 302 0.70 -10.08 -19.06
N THR A 303 1.83 -10.10 -19.78
CA THR A 303 1.89 -10.67 -21.13
C THR A 303 1.54 -12.16 -21.19
N SER A 304 1.65 -12.86 -20.06
CA SER A 304 1.23 -14.26 -19.94
C SER A 304 -0.23 -14.45 -19.50
N GLY A 305 -1.04 -13.39 -19.42
CA GLY A 305 -2.45 -13.44 -19.04
C GLY A 305 -2.69 -13.65 -17.55
N ALA A 306 -1.74 -13.30 -16.67
CA ALA A 306 -1.89 -13.55 -15.23
C ALA A 306 -3.08 -12.82 -14.57
N LEU A 307 -3.59 -11.76 -15.18
CA LEU A 307 -4.75 -11.01 -14.71
C LEU A 307 -6.05 -11.33 -15.47
N ASP A 308 -6.04 -12.24 -16.40
CA ASP A 308 -7.23 -12.58 -17.18
C ASP A 308 -8.38 -13.03 -16.26
N GLY A 309 -9.58 -12.51 -16.54
CA GLY A 309 -10.79 -12.81 -15.78
C GLY A 309 -10.88 -12.16 -14.40
N LYS A 310 -10.00 -11.21 -14.07
CA LYS A 310 -10.09 -10.38 -12.86
C LYS A 310 -10.62 -8.98 -13.25
N ASP A 311 -11.30 -8.31 -12.33
CA ASP A 311 -11.64 -6.90 -12.52
C ASP A 311 -10.51 -6.01 -11.95
N LEU A 312 -10.24 -4.87 -12.59
CA LEU A 312 -9.18 -3.97 -12.18
C LEU A 312 -9.68 -2.53 -11.98
N LEU A 313 -9.43 -1.99 -10.79
CA LEU A 313 -9.47 -0.55 -10.50
C LEU A 313 -8.06 -0.08 -10.13
N ILE A 314 -7.49 0.79 -10.96
CA ILE A 314 -6.12 1.28 -10.77
C ILE A 314 -6.09 2.80 -10.87
N GLY A 315 -5.24 3.44 -10.09
CA GLY A 315 -5.10 4.88 -10.16
C GLY A 315 -3.86 5.40 -9.45
N THR A 316 -3.64 6.70 -9.63
CA THR A 316 -2.53 7.46 -9.03
C THR A 316 -3.03 8.78 -8.50
N THR A 317 -2.26 9.39 -7.61
CA THR A 317 -2.40 10.82 -7.33
C THR A 317 -1.74 11.64 -8.44
N ARG A 318 -2.08 12.94 -8.55
CA ARG A 318 -1.53 13.81 -9.60
C ARG A 318 -0.04 14.07 -9.41
N ASP A 319 0.41 14.27 -8.18
CA ASP A 319 1.73 14.77 -7.85
C ASP A 319 2.52 13.82 -6.91
N GLU A 320 2.49 12.50 -7.20
CA GLU A 320 3.01 11.43 -6.32
C GLU A 320 4.34 11.75 -5.62
N VAL A 321 5.36 12.10 -6.41
CA VAL A 321 6.75 12.22 -5.92
C VAL A 321 6.96 13.43 -5.00
N THR A 322 6.05 14.39 -5.01
CA THR A 322 6.14 15.56 -4.12
C THR A 322 6.06 15.18 -2.64
N ALA A 323 5.40 14.07 -2.29
CA ALA A 323 5.42 13.55 -0.93
C ALA A 323 6.83 13.22 -0.42
N PHE A 324 7.71 12.80 -1.31
CA PHE A 324 9.07 12.37 -0.97
C PHE A 324 10.09 13.50 -1.01
N MET A 325 9.90 14.47 -1.89
CA MET A 325 10.91 15.48 -2.21
C MET A 325 10.36 16.92 -2.26
N GLY A 326 9.04 17.11 -2.30
CA GLY A 326 8.42 18.43 -2.48
C GLY A 326 8.68 19.42 -1.33
N LEU A 327 8.94 18.93 -0.13
CA LEU A 327 9.28 19.75 1.04
C LEU A 327 10.79 20.05 1.17
N ASP A 328 11.64 19.44 0.33
CA ASP A 328 13.08 19.67 0.37
C ASP A 328 13.43 21.03 -0.26
N PRO A 329 14.01 22.00 0.50
CA PRO A 329 14.41 23.29 -0.05
C PRO A 329 15.43 23.19 -1.18
N ALA A 330 16.27 22.15 -1.18
CA ALA A 330 17.23 21.91 -2.25
C ALA A 330 16.53 21.60 -3.57
N VAL A 331 15.44 20.80 -3.51
CA VAL A 331 14.61 20.47 -4.69
C VAL A 331 13.80 21.68 -5.16
N GLN A 332 13.21 22.43 -4.23
CA GLN A 332 12.45 23.64 -4.55
C GLN A 332 13.30 24.72 -5.25
N SER A 333 14.58 24.81 -4.89
CA SER A 333 15.54 25.80 -5.45
C SER A 333 16.38 25.28 -6.61
N LEU A 334 16.06 24.09 -7.17
CA LEU A 334 16.84 23.53 -8.28
C LEU A 334 16.86 24.48 -9.48
N SER A 335 18.07 24.67 -10.03
CA SER A 335 18.22 25.23 -11.38
C SER A 335 17.79 24.22 -12.45
N ARG A 336 17.62 24.68 -13.70
CA ARG A 336 17.36 23.76 -14.84
C ARG A 336 18.45 22.67 -14.94
N ALA A 337 19.72 23.03 -14.74
CA ALA A 337 20.81 22.05 -14.77
C ALA A 337 20.69 21.02 -13.64
N GLY A 338 20.31 21.44 -12.42
CA GLY A 338 20.04 20.52 -11.30
C GLY A 338 18.86 19.59 -11.56
N ALA A 339 17.78 20.11 -12.16
CA ALA A 339 16.63 19.32 -12.54
C ALA A 339 16.98 18.25 -13.61
N LEU A 340 17.79 18.61 -14.60
CA LEU A 340 18.30 17.68 -15.60
C LEU A 340 19.20 16.61 -14.98
N ALA A 341 20.06 16.97 -14.04
CA ALA A 341 20.91 16.00 -13.32
C ALA A 341 20.08 14.98 -12.52
N LEU A 342 19.00 15.45 -11.85
CA LEU A 342 18.06 14.57 -11.16
C LEU A 342 17.39 13.59 -12.13
N LEU A 343 16.91 14.06 -13.27
CA LEU A 343 16.26 13.21 -14.28
C LEU A 343 17.23 12.25 -14.97
N ALA A 344 18.49 12.65 -15.17
CA ALA A 344 19.50 11.80 -15.79
C ALA A 344 19.83 10.56 -14.94
N GLY A 345 19.74 10.67 -13.61
CA GLY A 345 19.89 9.54 -12.70
C GLY A 345 18.80 8.47 -12.84
N GLN A 346 17.65 8.84 -13.41
CA GLN A 346 16.47 7.95 -13.55
C GLN A 346 16.27 7.42 -14.98
N ALA A 347 16.88 8.04 -15.97
CA ALA A 347 16.67 7.72 -17.37
C ALA A 347 18.02 7.58 -18.08
N PRO A 348 18.58 6.38 -18.15
CA PRO A 348 19.81 6.16 -18.90
C PRO A 348 19.53 6.37 -20.41
N GLY A 349 20.33 7.21 -21.03
CA GLY A 349 20.24 7.49 -22.48
C GLY A 349 20.61 8.95 -22.79
N GLU A 350 21.40 9.13 -23.85
CA GLU A 350 21.85 10.46 -24.28
C GLU A 350 20.65 11.34 -24.64
N GLY A 351 20.54 12.53 -24.00
CA GLY A 351 19.48 13.50 -24.22
C GLY A 351 18.10 13.11 -23.68
N GLU A 352 17.93 11.98 -23.01
CA GLU A 352 16.62 11.56 -22.49
C GLU A 352 16.12 12.49 -21.36
N ALA A 353 16.99 12.89 -20.47
CA ALA A 353 16.67 13.84 -19.39
C ALA A 353 16.16 15.18 -19.98
N GLU A 354 16.84 15.69 -21.02
CA GLU A 354 16.44 16.89 -21.74
C GLU A 354 15.06 16.75 -22.39
N ARG A 355 14.84 15.70 -23.19
CA ARG A 355 13.55 15.44 -23.83
C ARG A 355 12.42 15.35 -22.83
N ARG A 356 12.67 14.67 -21.72
CA ARG A 356 11.73 14.53 -20.63
C ARG A 356 11.43 15.88 -19.98
N TYR A 357 12.46 16.62 -19.59
CA TYR A 357 12.31 17.95 -19.01
C TYR A 357 11.50 18.88 -19.92
N GLU A 358 11.85 19.01 -21.19
CA GLU A 358 11.18 19.89 -22.14
C GLU A 358 9.72 19.51 -22.38
N ARG A 359 9.40 18.23 -22.36
CA ARG A 359 7.99 17.79 -22.45
C ARG A 359 7.16 18.33 -21.28
N TYR A 360 7.66 18.20 -20.05
CA TYR A 360 6.93 18.67 -18.86
C TYR A 360 6.99 20.19 -18.69
N ALA A 361 8.05 20.85 -19.10
CA ALA A 361 8.11 22.30 -19.13
C ALA A 361 7.05 22.93 -20.03
N ARG A 362 6.74 22.30 -21.16
CA ARG A 362 5.62 22.75 -22.02
C ARG A 362 4.24 22.54 -21.37
N GLN A 363 4.07 21.49 -20.58
CA GLN A 363 2.81 21.23 -19.86
C GLN A 363 2.65 22.12 -18.62
N LEU A 364 3.75 22.53 -18.03
CA LEU A 364 3.83 23.30 -16.79
C LEU A 364 4.63 24.62 -17.00
N PRO A 365 4.17 25.54 -17.84
CA PRO A 365 4.99 26.68 -18.31
C PRO A 365 5.40 27.66 -17.20
N HIS A 366 4.71 27.64 -16.05
CA HIS A 366 4.98 28.53 -14.92
C HIS A 366 5.62 27.80 -13.71
N ALA A 367 5.90 26.49 -13.85
CA ALA A 367 6.50 25.72 -12.77
C ALA A 367 8.01 25.96 -12.66
N THR A 368 8.52 25.84 -11.44
CA THR A 368 9.96 25.85 -11.20
C THR A 368 10.63 24.61 -11.80
N PRO A 369 11.95 24.66 -12.10
CA PRO A 369 12.66 23.49 -12.62
C PRO A 369 12.55 22.25 -11.72
N GLY A 370 12.55 22.44 -10.41
CA GLY A 370 12.31 21.35 -9.44
C GLY A 370 10.93 20.74 -9.60
N ARG A 371 9.87 21.55 -9.73
CA ARG A 371 8.50 21.07 -9.92
C ARG A 371 8.34 20.29 -11.23
N ILE A 372 8.98 20.76 -12.32
CA ILE A 372 9.01 20.06 -13.59
C ILE A 372 9.65 18.67 -13.45
N ALA A 373 10.81 18.61 -12.76
CA ALA A 373 11.48 17.33 -12.53
C ALA A 373 10.63 16.37 -11.69
N LEU A 374 9.96 16.85 -10.62
CA LEU A 374 9.08 16.02 -9.79
C LEU A 374 7.87 15.50 -10.57
N ALA A 375 7.28 16.31 -11.48
CA ALA A 375 6.20 15.85 -12.33
C ALA A 375 6.65 14.75 -13.31
N ALA A 376 7.82 14.93 -13.91
CA ALA A 376 8.40 13.91 -14.80
C ALA A 376 8.75 12.62 -14.05
N THR A 377 9.21 12.71 -12.80
CA THR A 377 9.49 11.56 -11.94
C THR A 377 8.21 10.87 -11.50
N THR A 378 7.14 11.62 -11.18
CA THR A 378 5.82 11.08 -10.86
C THR A 378 5.31 10.14 -11.95
N ASP A 379 5.42 10.57 -13.21
CA ASP A 379 4.98 9.73 -14.32
C ASP A 379 5.85 8.47 -14.46
N ALA A 380 7.16 8.61 -14.35
CA ALA A 380 8.08 7.49 -14.51
C ALA A 380 7.91 6.41 -13.43
N GLU A 381 7.75 6.84 -12.18
CA GLU A 381 7.71 5.92 -11.05
C GLU A 381 6.31 5.33 -10.81
N PHE A 382 5.25 6.06 -11.14
CA PHE A 382 3.88 5.67 -10.78
C PHE A 382 2.93 5.60 -11.97
N ARG A 383 2.71 6.73 -12.69
CA ARG A 383 1.58 6.83 -13.64
C ARG A 383 1.78 6.04 -14.92
N ALA A 384 2.97 6.09 -15.51
CA ALA A 384 3.23 5.38 -16.76
C ALA A 384 3.01 3.86 -16.63
N GLY A 385 3.52 3.28 -15.53
CA GLY A 385 3.31 1.84 -15.28
C GLY A 385 1.87 1.52 -14.91
N ALA A 386 1.14 2.42 -14.22
CA ALA A 386 -0.29 2.22 -13.96
C ALA A 386 -1.10 2.17 -15.25
N LEU A 387 -0.81 3.06 -16.20
CA LEU A 387 -1.46 3.05 -17.51
C LEU A 387 -1.05 1.84 -18.35
N GLU A 388 0.22 1.43 -18.31
CA GLU A 388 0.69 0.20 -18.96
C GLU A 388 -0.06 -1.05 -18.47
N ILE A 389 -0.27 -1.17 -17.16
CA ILE A 389 -1.07 -2.25 -16.58
C ILE A 389 -2.52 -2.17 -17.07
N ALA A 390 -3.12 -0.97 -17.05
CA ALA A 390 -4.49 -0.76 -17.48
C ALA A 390 -4.68 -1.04 -18.99
N ASP A 391 -3.74 -0.63 -19.82
CA ASP A 391 -3.77 -0.86 -21.27
C ASP A 391 -3.72 -2.36 -21.59
N HIS A 392 -2.79 -3.07 -20.99
CA HIS A 392 -2.69 -4.53 -21.12
C HIS A 392 -3.99 -5.22 -20.70
N HIS A 393 -4.49 -4.89 -19.52
CA HIS A 393 -5.67 -5.51 -18.96
C HIS A 393 -6.95 -5.22 -19.76
N ALA A 394 -7.14 -3.98 -20.20
CA ALA A 394 -8.28 -3.60 -21.05
C ALA A 394 -8.18 -4.23 -22.44
N THR A 395 -6.99 -4.32 -23.01
CA THR A 395 -6.75 -4.96 -24.33
C THR A 395 -7.07 -6.46 -24.29
N ALA A 396 -6.84 -7.13 -23.15
CA ALA A 396 -7.26 -8.52 -22.92
C ALA A 396 -8.79 -8.68 -22.76
N GLY A 397 -9.56 -7.58 -22.79
CA GLY A 397 -11.03 -7.60 -22.73
C GLY A 397 -11.61 -7.70 -21.32
N SER A 398 -10.79 -7.52 -20.28
CA SER A 398 -11.22 -7.56 -18.89
C SER A 398 -11.71 -6.18 -18.40
N PRO A 399 -12.72 -6.11 -17.48
CA PRO A 399 -13.21 -4.86 -16.92
C PRO A 399 -12.10 -4.07 -16.23
N THR A 400 -11.81 -2.87 -16.75
CA THR A 400 -10.72 -2.00 -16.28
C THR A 400 -11.26 -0.62 -15.99
N TYR A 401 -10.88 -0.04 -14.87
CA TYR A 401 -11.25 1.30 -14.45
C TYR A 401 -10.00 2.06 -14.02
N VAL A 402 -9.87 3.31 -14.49
CA VAL A 402 -8.69 4.14 -14.19
C VAL A 402 -9.12 5.47 -13.59
N TYR A 403 -8.44 5.87 -12.52
CA TYR A 403 -8.66 7.18 -11.92
C TYR A 403 -7.35 7.95 -11.70
N GLN A 404 -7.46 9.27 -11.58
CA GLN A 404 -6.46 10.16 -11.01
C GLN A 404 -7.07 10.92 -9.84
N PHE A 405 -6.35 10.97 -8.72
CA PHE A 405 -6.78 11.70 -7.54
C PHE A 405 -6.09 13.06 -7.48
N ASP A 406 -6.87 14.14 -7.49
CA ASP A 406 -6.39 15.50 -7.72
C ASP A 406 -6.52 16.43 -6.50
N TYR A 407 -6.95 15.91 -5.34
CA TYR A 407 -7.04 16.74 -4.15
C TYR A 407 -5.67 17.23 -3.71
N ALA A 408 -5.54 18.54 -3.60
CA ALA A 408 -4.42 19.22 -2.96
C ALA A 408 -4.95 20.00 -1.75
N ALA A 409 -4.25 19.93 -0.62
CA ALA A 409 -4.59 20.76 0.53
C ALA A 409 -4.58 22.25 0.13
N PRO A 410 -5.55 23.05 0.58
CA PRO A 410 -5.64 24.47 0.23
C PRO A 410 -4.40 25.26 0.65
N GLY A 411 -3.99 26.24 -0.18
CA GLY A 411 -2.86 27.14 0.03
C GLY A 411 -2.18 27.48 -1.29
N ASP A 412 -1.89 28.75 -1.52
CA ASP A 412 -1.36 29.25 -2.80
C ASP A 412 0.02 28.68 -3.14
N ASP A 413 0.84 28.39 -2.13
CA ASP A 413 2.21 27.89 -2.26
C ASP A 413 2.36 26.43 -1.78
N ASN A 414 1.32 25.59 -1.90
CA ASN A 414 1.41 24.21 -1.45
C ASN A 414 2.39 23.38 -2.32
N PRO A 415 3.61 23.06 -1.81
CA PRO A 415 4.60 22.34 -2.60
C PRO A 415 4.25 20.87 -2.82
N LEU A 416 3.30 20.33 -2.05
CA LEU A 416 2.91 18.93 -2.12
C LEU A 416 1.92 18.68 -3.26
N GLY A 417 1.00 19.60 -3.54
CA GLY A 417 -0.09 19.35 -4.48
C GLY A 417 -0.94 18.16 -4.05
N ALA A 418 -1.42 17.39 -5.01
CA ALA A 418 -2.09 16.10 -4.78
C ALA A 418 -1.03 15.00 -4.66
N CYS A 419 -0.36 14.92 -3.53
CA CYS A 419 0.82 14.09 -3.33
C CYS A 419 0.47 12.63 -2.99
N HIS A 420 1.47 11.76 -3.01
CA HIS A 420 1.35 10.35 -2.60
C HIS A 420 0.66 10.19 -1.25
N CYS A 421 -0.23 9.21 -1.13
CA CYS A 421 -1.06 8.90 0.04
C CYS A 421 -2.21 9.88 0.31
N SER A 422 -2.37 10.98 -0.45
CA SER A 422 -3.43 11.97 -0.17
C SER A 422 -4.85 11.41 -0.32
N GLU A 423 -5.05 10.31 -1.04
CA GLU A 423 -6.34 9.63 -1.22
C GLU A 423 -6.77 8.77 -0.02
N LEU A 424 -5.85 8.39 0.87
CA LEU A 424 -6.13 7.47 1.99
C LEU A 424 -7.22 7.98 2.95
N PRO A 425 -7.17 9.23 3.48
CA PRO A 425 -8.22 9.74 4.35
C PRO A 425 -9.58 9.83 3.65
N PHE A 426 -9.60 9.94 2.33
CA PHE A 426 -10.82 9.98 1.52
C PHE A 426 -11.42 8.59 1.32
N LEU A 427 -10.58 7.56 1.12
CA LEU A 427 -11.04 6.18 0.98
C LEU A 427 -11.66 5.66 2.28
N PHE A 428 -10.94 5.80 3.40
CA PHE A 428 -11.39 5.27 4.68
C PHE A 428 -12.32 6.22 5.43
N GLY A 429 -12.42 7.49 5.01
CA GLY A 429 -13.19 8.52 5.70
C GLY A 429 -12.60 8.91 7.05
N THR A 430 -11.29 8.77 7.21
CA THR A 430 -10.52 8.94 8.44
C THR A 430 -9.85 10.30 8.56
N PHE A 431 -10.49 11.35 8.05
CA PHE A 431 -9.93 12.71 8.00
C PHE A 431 -9.39 13.22 9.35
N ASP A 432 -10.11 12.90 10.43
CA ASP A 432 -9.78 13.40 11.76
C ASP A 432 -8.59 12.63 12.38
N ASN A 433 -8.14 11.55 11.75
CA ASN A 433 -6.97 10.76 12.15
C ASN A 433 -5.66 11.28 11.54
N PHE A 434 -5.72 12.41 10.81
CA PHE A 434 -4.58 13.09 10.21
C PHE A 434 -4.46 14.56 10.69
N PRO A 435 -4.44 14.83 12.01
CA PRO A 435 -4.62 16.19 12.55
C PRO A 435 -3.55 17.19 12.11
N ASP A 436 -2.32 16.72 11.88
CA ASP A 436 -1.16 17.57 11.54
C ASP A 436 -0.57 17.21 10.18
N SER A 437 -1.40 16.67 9.26
CA SER A 437 -0.95 16.22 7.96
C SER A 437 -0.96 17.36 6.93
N PRO A 438 0.20 17.80 6.42
CA PRO A 438 0.26 18.81 5.37
C PRO A 438 -0.42 18.40 4.06
N MET A 439 -0.46 17.11 3.73
CA MET A 439 -1.12 16.61 2.51
C MET A 439 -2.64 16.78 2.56
N LEU A 440 -3.23 16.77 3.75
CA LEU A 440 -4.68 16.88 3.95
C LEU A 440 -5.10 18.31 4.30
N GLY A 441 -4.28 19.02 5.07
CA GLY A 441 -4.63 20.33 5.60
C GLY A 441 -5.87 20.27 6.50
N ARG A 442 -6.78 21.23 6.33
CA ARG A 442 -8.08 21.25 7.02
C ARG A 442 -9.19 20.95 6.03
N PRO A 443 -9.66 19.70 5.96
CA PRO A 443 -10.67 19.31 4.99
C PRO A 443 -12.02 20.00 5.28
N ASP A 444 -12.56 20.70 4.30
CA ASP A 444 -13.86 21.33 4.31
C ASP A 444 -14.99 20.37 3.88
N ALA A 445 -16.19 20.89 3.69
CA ALA A 445 -17.34 20.11 3.26
C ALA A 445 -17.15 19.54 1.84
N ALA A 446 -16.49 20.27 0.93
CA ALA A 446 -16.23 19.82 -0.43
C ALA A 446 -15.21 18.66 -0.46
N ALA A 447 -14.16 18.73 0.38
CA ALA A 447 -13.23 17.63 0.58
C ALA A 447 -13.92 16.38 1.15
N ARG A 448 -14.79 16.53 2.13
CA ARG A 448 -15.54 15.40 2.70
C ARG A 448 -16.52 14.80 1.69
N ALA A 449 -17.20 15.61 0.88
CA ALA A 449 -18.04 15.15 -0.22
C ALA A 449 -17.24 14.41 -1.31
N LEU A 450 -16.03 14.88 -1.63
CA LEU A 450 -15.11 14.16 -2.49
C LEU A 450 -14.78 12.77 -1.91
N GLY A 451 -14.53 12.67 -0.61
CA GLY A 451 -14.31 11.39 0.07
C GLY A 451 -15.49 10.44 -0.08
N ASP A 452 -16.72 10.96 0.09
CA ASP A 452 -17.93 10.13 -0.09
C ASP A 452 -18.07 9.60 -1.53
N ARG A 453 -17.73 10.41 -2.54
CA ARG A 453 -17.75 9.98 -3.95
C ARG A 453 -16.65 8.94 -4.24
N PHE A 454 -15.43 9.18 -3.76
CA PHE A 454 -14.29 8.29 -3.99
C PHE A 454 -14.49 6.94 -3.28
N ALA A 455 -14.79 6.95 -1.99
CA ALA A 455 -15.10 5.74 -1.23
C ALA A 455 -16.31 4.98 -1.80
N GLY A 456 -17.33 5.70 -2.27
CA GLY A 456 -18.50 5.10 -2.94
C GLY A 456 -18.14 4.38 -4.23
N ALA A 457 -17.27 4.97 -5.06
CA ALA A 457 -16.80 4.33 -6.29
C ALA A 457 -15.99 3.05 -6.00
N VAL A 458 -15.09 3.10 -4.99
CA VAL A 458 -14.32 1.94 -4.56
C VAL A 458 -15.22 0.85 -3.96
N ALA A 459 -16.17 1.22 -3.10
CA ALA A 459 -17.11 0.26 -2.52
C ALA A 459 -17.94 -0.45 -3.60
N ALA A 460 -18.46 0.30 -4.59
CA ALA A 460 -19.18 -0.27 -5.72
C ALA A 460 -18.29 -1.25 -6.52
N PHE A 461 -17.03 -0.90 -6.76
CA PHE A 461 -16.08 -1.79 -7.42
C PHE A 461 -15.85 -3.08 -6.62
N VAL A 462 -15.61 -2.99 -5.32
CA VAL A 462 -15.43 -4.17 -4.46
C VAL A 462 -16.66 -5.05 -4.46
N THR A 463 -17.86 -4.46 -4.46
CA THR A 463 -19.13 -5.22 -4.36
C THR A 463 -19.58 -5.82 -5.70
N THR A 464 -19.36 -5.10 -6.80
CA THR A 464 -19.97 -5.49 -8.10
C THR A 464 -18.96 -5.73 -9.22
N GLY A 465 -17.67 -5.40 -9.03
CA GLY A 465 -16.67 -5.37 -10.11
C GLY A 465 -16.77 -4.13 -11.00
N SER A 466 -17.75 -3.23 -10.74
CA SER A 466 -17.96 -2.01 -11.53
C SER A 466 -17.79 -0.77 -10.65
N ALA A 467 -16.89 0.12 -11.03
CA ALA A 467 -16.62 1.35 -10.27
C ALA A 467 -17.64 2.43 -10.63
N HIS A 468 -18.59 2.70 -9.72
CA HIS A 468 -19.63 3.70 -9.96
C HIS A 468 -19.04 5.09 -10.21
N GLY A 469 -19.46 5.72 -11.31
CA GLY A 469 -18.98 7.06 -11.71
C GLY A 469 -17.57 7.07 -12.34
N ILE A 470 -16.95 5.90 -12.55
CA ILE A 470 -15.72 5.75 -13.33
C ILE A 470 -16.09 5.02 -14.64
N PRO A 471 -15.85 5.62 -15.81
CA PRO A 471 -16.13 4.94 -17.07
C PRO A 471 -15.18 3.74 -17.27
N ALA A 472 -15.66 2.69 -17.94
CA ALA A 472 -14.80 1.60 -18.35
C ALA A 472 -13.65 2.14 -19.21
N TYR A 473 -12.42 1.81 -18.85
CA TYR A 473 -11.22 2.28 -19.53
C TYR A 473 -11.05 1.59 -20.88
N ALA A 474 -10.51 2.32 -21.83
CA ALA A 474 -10.03 1.78 -23.10
C ALA A 474 -8.71 2.48 -23.45
N PRO A 475 -7.72 1.75 -23.98
CA PRO A 475 -6.48 2.33 -24.46
C PRO A 475 -6.74 3.49 -25.44
N ASP A 476 -5.83 4.44 -25.51
CA ASP A 476 -5.91 5.63 -26.37
C ASP A 476 -7.14 6.54 -26.14
N THR A 477 -7.83 6.40 -25.01
CA THR A 477 -8.98 7.23 -24.67
C THR A 477 -8.77 7.91 -23.30
N PRO A 478 -7.90 8.94 -23.19
CA PRO A 478 -7.60 9.63 -21.93
C PRO A 478 -8.83 10.20 -21.22
N ALA A 479 -9.87 10.57 -21.98
CA ALA A 479 -11.15 11.06 -21.43
C ALA A 479 -11.89 10.02 -20.56
N ARG A 480 -11.45 8.75 -20.55
CA ARG A 480 -11.99 7.70 -19.69
C ARG A 480 -11.26 7.55 -18.35
N ILE A 481 -10.23 8.34 -18.11
CA ILE A 481 -9.62 8.45 -16.77
C ILE A 481 -10.51 9.36 -15.93
N ARG A 482 -10.99 8.84 -14.79
CA ARG A 482 -11.80 9.64 -13.87
C ARG A 482 -10.92 10.50 -12.97
N HIS A 483 -11.09 11.81 -13.05
CA HIS A 483 -10.47 12.75 -12.14
C HIS A 483 -11.32 12.95 -10.89
N PHE A 484 -10.74 12.73 -9.70
CA PHE A 484 -11.36 12.99 -8.41
C PHE A 484 -10.79 14.28 -7.83
N ALA A 485 -11.52 15.37 -7.98
CA ALA A 485 -11.22 16.69 -7.43
C ALA A 485 -12.42 17.21 -6.60
N PRO A 486 -12.20 18.15 -5.67
CA PRO A 486 -13.29 18.90 -5.07
C PRO A 486 -14.10 19.60 -6.16
N GLU A 487 -15.42 19.54 -6.09
CA GLU A 487 -16.27 20.38 -6.94
C GLU A 487 -16.06 21.84 -6.56
N ALA A 488 -15.90 22.73 -7.55
CA ALA A 488 -15.87 24.16 -7.29
C ALA A 488 -17.18 24.52 -6.55
N ALA A 489 -17.07 25.22 -5.42
CA ALA A 489 -18.25 25.77 -4.77
C ALA A 489 -18.98 26.62 -5.83
N GLU A 490 -20.19 26.24 -6.21
CA GLU A 490 -21.05 27.09 -7.01
C GLU A 490 -21.17 28.40 -6.22
N ASN A 491 -20.63 29.48 -6.77
CA ASN A 491 -20.79 30.80 -6.21
C ASN A 491 -22.29 31.07 -6.07
N GLU A 492 -22.81 31.02 -4.85
CA GLU A 492 -24.06 31.69 -4.49
C GLU A 492 -23.89 33.21 -4.66
N SER A 493 -23.86 33.64 -5.89
CA SER A 493 -24.14 35.02 -6.25
C SER A 493 -25.43 35.01 -7.06
N ALA A 494 -26.55 34.88 -6.33
CA ALA A 494 -27.80 35.40 -6.84
C ALA A 494 -27.71 36.93 -6.81
N PRO A 495 -27.81 37.62 -7.94
CA PRO A 495 -28.02 39.07 -7.92
C PRO A 495 -29.45 39.33 -7.50
N SER A 496 -29.58 40.18 -6.51
CA SER A 496 -30.80 40.89 -6.12
C SER A 496 -31.36 41.73 -7.27
#